data_9bbee4cfadd1b435440d49d763b2709b
#
_entry.id   9bbee4cfadd1b435440d49d763b2709b
#
_cell.length_a   1.000
_cell.length_b   1.000
_cell.length_c   1.000
_cell.angle_alpha   90.00
_cell.angle_beta   90.00
_cell.angle_gamma   90.00
#
_symmetry.space_group_name_H-M   'P 1'
#
loop_
_entity.id
_entity.type
_entity.pdbx_description
1 polymer ?
#
loop_
_entity_poly.entity_id
_entity_poly.type
_entity_poly.pdbx_seq_one_letter_code
_entity_poly.pdbx_strand_id
1 'polypeptide(L)'
;MRDQIDFKGLDRSVRLQKVINAAAELFHKKGFKSATLDGLARELGVSKTALYHYVASKEHLLAMVYGQAFEKIFERIHEISAMDVPPDEKLRYILRDHIKNITIKNATLFSVFFAEENQLPEKDFQKIRAEKRTYSRIIEDIIKDGINKGIFRSADPRLQANAILGMCNWVYKWYRPNRSPYTPDEVANHFIALLEAGYLAGRPQEDGTLTSEISNKSGLPTSTPGDRREICKRIRLLCGDLSKLLEQIEQ
;
A
#
# COMPACT_ATOMS: atom_id res chain seq x y z
N MET A 1 -3.90 32.91 -10.10
CA MET A 1 -3.69 32.84 -11.55
C MET A 1 -3.04 31.51 -11.83
N ARG A 2 -3.71 30.58 -12.55
CA ARG A 2 -3.07 29.35 -13.02
C ARG A 2 -2.29 29.71 -14.27
N ASP A 3 -0.98 29.48 -14.27
CA ASP A 3 -0.15 29.64 -15.46
C ASP A 3 -0.78 28.81 -16.58
N GLN A 4 -1.21 29.49 -17.64
CA GLN A 4 -1.62 28.83 -18.89
C GLN A 4 -0.39 28.08 -19.41
N ILE A 5 -0.46 26.76 -19.35
CA ILE A 5 0.64 25.91 -19.77
C ILE A 5 0.78 26.07 -21.27
N ASP A 6 1.83 26.75 -21.71
CA ASP A 6 2.13 26.84 -23.15
C ASP A 6 2.50 25.44 -23.66
N PHE A 7 1.57 24.81 -24.40
CA PHE A 7 1.77 23.53 -25.07
C PHE A 7 2.64 23.69 -26.34
N LYS A 8 2.78 24.95 -26.84
CA LYS A 8 3.59 25.27 -28.03
C LYS A 8 5.07 25.25 -27.62
N GLY A 9 5.88 24.49 -28.32
CA GLY A 9 7.33 24.42 -28.08
C GLY A 9 7.78 23.27 -27.17
N LEU A 10 6.88 22.49 -26.55
CA LEU A 10 7.25 21.31 -25.78
C LEU A 10 7.36 20.07 -26.66
N ASP A 11 8.26 19.15 -26.31
CA ASP A 11 8.34 17.84 -26.94
C ASP A 11 7.05 17.05 -26.73
N ARG A 12 6.76 16.11 -27.65
CA ARG A 12 5.56 15.28 -27.59
C ARG A 12 5.48 14.47 -26.29
N SER A 13 6.59 13.95 -25.80
CA SER A 13 6.68 13.19 -24.55
C SER A 13 6.31 14.06 -23.34
N VAL A 14 6.82 15.29 -23.28
CA VAL A 14 6.51 16.23 -22.18
C VAL A 14 5.03 16.65 -22.22
N ARG A 15 4.47 16.88 -23.42
CA ARG A 15 3.04 17.15 -23.56
C ARG A 15 2.18 15.99 -23.09
N LEU A 16 2.53 14.77 -23.48
CA LEU A 16 1.85 13.56 -23.05
C LEU A 16 1.88 13.43 -21.54
N GLN A 17 3.03 13.65 -20.92
CA GLN A 17 3.18 13.61 -19.45
C GLN A 17 2.27 14.63 -18.77
N LYS A 18 2.13 15.84 -19.32
CA LYS A 18 1.21 16.85 -18.80
C LYS A 18 -0.25 16.42 -18.93
N VAL A 19 -0.62 15.79 -20.04
CA VAL A 19 -1.97 15.23 -20.25
C VAL A 19 -2.28 14.18 -19.20
N ILE A 20 -1.37 13.25 -18.96
CA ILE A 20 -1.55 12.17 -17.97
C ILE A 20 -1.66 12.75 -16.55
N ASN A 21 -0.81 13.69 -16.18
CA ASN A 21 -0.85 14.32 -14.85
C ASN A 21 -2.16 15.10 -14.63
N ALA A 22 -2.60 15.88 -15.61
CA ALA A 22 -3.86 16.61 -15.53
C ALA A 22 -5.08 15.64 -15.46
N ALA A 23 -5.01 14.52 -16.19
CA ALA A 23 -6.02 13.49 -16.12
C ALA A 23 -6.11 12.84 -14.72
N ALA A 24 -4.97 12.51 -14.12
CA ALA A 24 -4.91 11.98 -12.75
C ALA A 24 -5.56 12.96 -11.76
N GLU A 25 -5.24 14.26 -11.85
CA GLU A 25 -5.87 15.30 -11.03
C GLU A 25 -7.38 15.39 -11.25
N LEU A 26 -7.82 15.36 -12.52
CA LEU A 26 -9.23 15.41 -12.87
C LEU A 26 -10.00 14.19 -12.33
N PHE A 27 -9.45 13.00 -12.51
CA PHE A 27 -10.04 11.75 -12.01
C PHE A 27 -10.07 11.72 -10.47
N HIS A 28 -9.01 12.19 -9.82
CA HIS A 28 -8.98 12.31 -8.36
C HIS A 28 -10.04 13.26 -7.82
N LYS A 29 -10.23 14.43 -8.46
CA LYS A 29 -11.16 15.48 -7.98
C LYS A 29 -12.61 15.17 -8.27
N LYS A 30 -12.92 14.60 -9.43
CA LYS A 30 -14.31 14.43 -9.92
C LYS A 30 -14.77 12.97 -9.98
N GLY A 31 -13.86 12.01 -9.80
CA GLY A 31 -14.07 10.61 -10.12
C GLY A 31 -14.05 10.35 -11.63
N PHE A 32 -13.75 9.12 -12.02
CA PHE A 32 -13.65 8.74 -13.44
C PHE A 32 -14.97 8.98 -14.19
N LYS A 33 -16.11 8.59 -13.61
CA LYS A 33 -17.42 8.67 -14.28
C LYS A 33 -17.79 10.10 -14.69
N SER A 34 -17.56 11.06 -13.81
CA SER A 34 -17.92 12.49 -14.04
C SER A 34 -16.86 13.27 -14.83
N ALA A 35 -15.65 12.76 -14.98
CA ALA A 35 -14.61 13.36 -15.77
C ALA A 35 -14.90 13.21 -17.27
N THR A 36 -14.61 14.25 -18.05
CA THR A 36 -14.77 14.27 -19.51
C THR A 36 -13.50 14.73 -20.20
N LEU A 37 -13.24 14.23 -21.42
CA LEU A 37 -12.10 14.69 -22.22
C LEU A 37 -12.23 16.17 -22.59
N ASP A 38 -13.44 16.67 -22.78
CA ASP A 38 -13.70 18.11 -23.02
C ASP A 38 -13.35 18.96 -21.79
N GLY A 39 -13.63 18.45 -20.61
CA GLY A 39 -13.23 19.07 -19.34
C GLY A 39 -11.71 19.13 -19.20
N LEU A 40 -11.03 18.04 -19.55
CA LEU A 40 -9.57 17.96 -19.54
C LEU A 40 -8.94 18.91 -20.57
N ALA A 41 -9.47 18.96 -21.81
CA ALA A 41 -8.97 19.87 -22.84
C ALA A 41 -9.06 21.34 -22.39
N ARG A 42 -10.19 21.73 -21.78
CA ARG A 42 -10.37 23.07 -21.19
C ARG A 42 -9.39 23.35 -20.05
N GLU A 43 -9.13 22.37 -19.17
CA GLU A 43 -8.19 22.52 -18.06
C GLU A 43 -6.75 22.70 -18.56
N LEU A 44 -6.40 22.01 -19.65
CA LEU A 44 -5.09 22.09 -20.31
C LEU A 44 -4.94 23.32 -21.24
N GLY A 45 -6.03 24.03 -21.56
CA GLY A 45 -6.00 25.15 -22.52
C GLY A 45 -5.76 24.69 -23.96
N VAL A 46 -6.12 23.47 -24.34
CA VAL A 46 -5.96 22.90 -25.67
C VAL A 46 -7.30 22.64 -26.35
N SER A 47 -7.32 22.51 -27.67
CA SER A 47 -8.52 22.08 -28.40
C SER A 47 -8.79 20.58 -28.13
N LYS A 48 -10.06 20.22 -28.24
CA LYS A 48 -10.49 18.79 -28.16
C LYS A 48 -9.73 17.95 -29.19
N THR A 49 -9.60 18.43 -30.43
CA THR A 49 -8.86 17.75 -31.49
C THR A 49 -7.39 17.52 -31.11
N ALA A 50 -6.73 18.55 -30.52
CA ALA A 50 -5.34 18.41 -30.07
C ALA A 50 -5.21 17.33 -28.96
N LEU A 51 -6.18 17.21 -28.05
CA LEU A 51 -6.16 16.16 -27.01
C LEU A 51 -6.31 14.76 -27.63
N TYR A 52 -7.18 14.59 -28.64
CA TYR A 52 -7.37 13.29 -29.31
C TYR A 52 -6.15 12.80 -30.10
N HIS A 53 -5.15 13.65 -30.37
CA HIS A 53 -3.86 13.19 -30.89
C HIS A 53 -3.02 12.42 -29.84
N TYR A 54 -3.35 12.54 -28.56
CA TYR A 54 -2.64 11.85 -27.47
C TYR A 54 -3.43 10.67 -26.91
N VAL A 55 -4.76 10.75 -26.90
CA VAL A 55 -5.61 9.76 -26.24
C VAL A 55 -6.79 9.37 -27.11
N ALA A 56 -7.03 8.06 -27.25
CA ALA A 56 -8.14 7.54 -28.05
C ALA A 56 -9.50 7.63 -27.30
N SER A 57 -9.47 7.43 -25.98
CA SER A 57 -10.67 7.46 -25.13
C SER A 57 -10.32 7.83 -23.70
N LYS A 58 -11.33 8.01 -22.88
CA LYS A 58 -11.16 8.26 -21.43
C LYS A 58 -10.59 7.02 -20.71
N GLU A 59 -10.99 5.84 -21.11
CA GLU A 59 -10.51 4.56 -20.62
C GLU A 59 -9.03 4.36 -21.00
N HIS A 60 -8.65 4.68 -22.24
CA HIS A 60 -7.27 4.66 -22.68
C HIS A 60 -6.41 5.64 -21.84
N LEU A 61 -6.93 6.83 -21.57
CA LEU A 61 -6.25 7.79 -20.71
C LEU A 61 -6.09 7.28 -19.28
N LEU A 62 -7.09 6.60 -18.74
CA LEU A 62 -6.99 5.95 -17.43
C LEU A 62 -5.90 4.87 -17.43
N ALA A 63 -5.84 4.03 -18.47
CA ALA A 63 -4.79 3.02 -18.61
C ALA A 63 -3.38 3.65 -18.68
N MET A 64 -3.24 4.82 -19.32
CA MET A 64 -1.98 5.56 -19.35
C MET A 64 -1.59 6.11 -17.97
N VAL A 65 -2.56 6.62 -17.19
CA VAL A 65 -2.35 7.05 -15.80
C VAL A 65 -1.83 5.88 -14.94
N TYR A 66 -2.42 4.70 -15.11
CA TYR A 66 -1.95 3.48 -14.43
C TYR A 66 -0.54 3.06 -14.87
N GLY A 67 -0.29 3.06 -16.19
CA GLY A 67 1.02 2.70 -16.76
C GLY A 67 2.14 3.57 -16.20
N GLN A 68 1.93 4.88 -16.14
CA GLN A 68 2.89 5.81 -15.55
C GLN A 68 3.15 5.56 -14.07
N ALA A 69 2.10 5.20 -13.30
CA ALA A 69 2.27 4.87 -11.90
C ALA A 69 3.17 3.65 -11.73
N PHE A 70 2.91 2.60 -12.51
CA PHE A 70 3.66 1.36 -12.43
C PHE A 70 5.11 1.49 -12.89
N GLU A 71 5.37 2.21 -13.98
CA GLU A 71 6.73 2.40 -14.50
C GLU A 71 7.67 2.90 -13.39
N LYS A 72 7.28 3.95 -12.67
CA LYS A 72 8.06 4.50 -11.56
C LYS A 72 8.23 3.54 -10.38
N ILE A 73 7.18 2.77 -10.08
CA ILE A 73 7.17 1.79 -8.99
C ILE A 73 8.12 0.63 -9.33
N PHE A 74 8.05 0.12 -10.55
CA PHE A 74 8.84 -1.04 -10.97
C PHE A 74 10.31 -0.72 -11.14
N GLU A 75 10.66 0.43 -11.73
CA GLU A 75 12.04 0.87 -11.85
C GLU A 75 12.73 0.80 -10.47
N ARG A 76 12.11 1.40 -9.47
CA ARG A 76 12.71 1.49 -8.14
C ARG A 76 12.77 0.18 -7.38
N ILE A 77 11.74 -0.67 -7.46
CA ILE A 77 11.77 -1.97 -6.76
C ILE A 77 12.80 -2.92 -7.38
N HIS A 78 12.99 -2.88 -8.69
CA HIS A 78 14.03 -3.66 -9.36
C HIS A 78 15.44 -3.20 -8.97
N GLU A 79 15.71 -1.90 -8.92
CA GLU A 79 16.96 -1.37 -8.41
C GLU A 79 17.25 -1.89 -7.00
N ILE A 80 16.28 -1.76 -6.08
CA ILE A 80 16.46 -2.19 -4.68
C ILE A 80 16.65 -3.71 -4.59
N SER A 81 15.88 -4.48 -5.34
CA SER A 81 15.99 -5.95 -5.32
C SER A 81 17.35 -6.46 -5.79
N ALA A 82 17.99 -5.72 -6.72
CA ALA A 82 19.31 -6.04 -7.27
C ALA A 82 20.48 -5.58 -6.39
N MET A 83 20.24 -4.81 -5.32
CA MET A 83 21.30 -4.37 -4.41
C MET A 83 21.95 -5.58 -3.70
N ASP A 84 23.25 -5.52 -3.50
CA ASP A 84 23.99 -6.49 -2.69
C ASP A 84 23.98 -6.08 -1.21
N VAL A 85 22.81 -6.17 -0.60
CA VAL A 85 22.58 -5.86 0.83
C VAL A 85 21.69 -6.94 1.45
N PRO A 86 21.70 -7.09 2.79
CA PRO A 86 20.84 -8.06 3.48
C PRO A 86 19.35 -7.87 3.22
N PRO A 87 18.51 -8.93 3.32
CA PRO A 87 17.07 -8.88 3.08
C PRO A 87 16.30 -7.85 3.90
N ASP A 88 16.69 -7.62 5.16
CA ASP A 88 16.09 -6.61 6.03
C ASP A 88 16.37 -5.19 5.54
N GLU A 89 17.56 -4.91 5.03
CA GLU A 89 17.88 -3.62 4.43
C GLU A 89 17.10 -3.42 3.12
N LYS A 90 17.01 -4.45 2.25
CA LYS A 90 16.19 -4.37 1.04
C LYS A 90 14.75 -4.03 1.37
N LEU A 91 14.18 -4.74 2.34
CA LEU A 91 12.79 -4.52 2.76
C LEU A 91 12.60 -3.11 3.34
N ARG A 92 13.57 -2.61 4.13
CA ARG A 92 13.58 -1.24 4.67
C ARG A 92 13.60 -0.18 3.57
N TYR A 93 14.42 -0.37 2.52
CA TYR A 93 14.45 0.53 1.37
C TYR A 93 13.13 0.51 0.61
N ILE A 94 12.55 -0.67 0.36
CA ILE A 94 11.25 -0.80 -0.31
C ILE A 94 10.14 -0.11 0.49
N LEU A 95 10.06 -0.34 1.80
CA LEU A 95 9.06 0.28 2.67
C LEU A 95 9.16 1.80 2.66
N ARG A 96 10.38 2.33 2.78
CA ARG A 96 10.64 3.77 2.75
C ARG A 96 10.22 4.38 1.41
N ASP A 97 10.61 3.77 0.30
CA ASP A 97 10.27 4.23 -1.03
C ASP A 97 8.76 4.16 -1.27
N HIS A 98 8.13 3.05 -0.90
CA HIS A 98 6.69 2.85 -1.05
C HIS A 98 5.89 3.92 -0.29
N ILE A 99 6.23 4.19 0.96
CA ILE A 99 5.52 5.20 1.76
C ILE A 99 5.78 6.61 1.23
N LYS A 100 7.04 6.99 1.01
CA LYS A 100 7.41 8.37 0.65
C LYS A 100 7.08 8.72 -0.80
N ASN A 101 7.52 7.88 -1.72
CA ASN A 101 7.48 8.18 -3.14
C ASN A 101 6.20 7.68 -3.82
N ILE A 102 5.67 6.52 -3.39
CA ILE A 102 4.47 5.96 -4.00
C ILE A 102 3.22 6.55 -3.35
N THR A 103 3.03 6.33 -2.04
CA THR A 103 1.76 6.66 -1.39
C THR A 103 1.62 8.13 -1.00
N ILE A 104 2.70 8.83 -0.65
CA ILE A 104 2.65 10.24 -0.23
C ILE A 104 2.89 11.17 -1.41
N LYS A 105 4.05 11.08 -2.07
CA LYS A 105 4.42 12.00 -3.16
C LYS A 105 3.48 11.90 -4.36
N ASN A 106 3.02 10.69 -4.66
CA ASN A 106 2.10 10.41 -5.77
C ASN A 106 0.67 10.10 -5.28
N ALA A 107 0.24 10.66 -4.14
CA ALA A 107 -1.05 10.36 -3.51
C ALA A 107 -2.24 10.52 -4.46
N THR A 108 -2.26 11.54 -5.32
CA THR A 108 -3.31 11.75 -6.33
C THR A 108 -3.39 10.58 -7.29
N LEU A 109 -2.25 10.19 -7.87
CA LEU A 109 -2.15 9.08 -8.81
C LEU A 109 -2.56 7.76 -8.15
N PHE A 110 -2.10 7.56 -6.91
CA PHE A 110 -2.37 6.36 -6.12
C PHE A 110 -3.84 6.25 -5.70
N SER A 111 -4.50 7.38 -5.43
CA SER A 111 -5.93 7.40 -5.13
C SER A 111 -6.78 6.98 -6.32
N VAL A 112 -6.44 7.44 -7.53
CA VAL A 112 -7.09 7.00 -8.78
C VAL A 112 -6.85 5.52 -9.02
N PHE A 113 -5.63 5.07 -8.78
CA PHE A 113 -5.23 3.67 -8.92
C PHE A 113 -6.06 2.71 -8.06
N PHE A 114 -6.43 3.08 -6.83
CA PHE A 114 -7.26 2.21 -5.99
C PHE A 114 -8.76 2.40 -6.19
N ALA A 115 -9.19 3.60 -6.63
CA ALA A 115 -10.62 3.91 -6.75
C ALA A 115 -11.22 3.45 -8.08
N GLU A 116 -10.45 3.49 -9.18
CA GLU A 116 -10.99 3.42 -10.53
C GLU A 116 -10.53 2.17 -11.32
N GLU A 117 -9.92 1.19 -10.64
CA GLU A 117 -9.42 -0.05 -11.30
C GLU A 117 -10.49 -0.77 -12.12
N ASN A 118 -11.72 -0.80 -11.61
CA ASN A 118 -12.85 -1.46 -12.28
C ASN A 118 -13.35 -0.73 -13.55
N GLN A 119 -12.81 0.44 -13.86
CA GLN A 119 -13.14 1.21 -15.05
C GLN A 119 -12.15 0.96 -16.22
N LEU A 120 -11.10 0.18 -15.96
CA LEU A 120 -10.12 -0.18 -16.99
C LEU A 120 -10.72 -1.17 -18.00
N PRO A 121 -10.35 -1.05 -19.29
CA PRO A 121 -10.60 -2.10 -20.28
C PRO A 121 -10.00 -3.43 -19.80
N GLU A 122 -10.66 -4.54 -20.09
CA GLU A 122 -10.26 -5.87 -19.60
C GLU A 122 -8.78 -6.21 -19.87
N LYS A 123 -8.27 -5.88 -21.05
CA LYS A 123 -6.87 -6.10 -21.41
C LYS A 123 -5.92 -5.33 -20.49
N ASP A 124 -6.22 -4.07 -20.21
CA ASP A 124 -5.40 -3.20 -19.35
C ASP A 124 -5.53 -3.64 -17.90
N PHE A 125 -6.73 -4.00 -17.46
CA PHE A 125 -6.96 -4.57 -16.12
C PHE A 125 -6.13 -5.81 -15.86
N GLN A 126 -6.09 -6.76 -16.81
CA GLN A 126 -5.28 -7.99 -16.67
C GLN A 126 -3.78 -7.69 -16.62
N LYS A 127 -3.30 -6.73 -17.45
CA LYS A 127 -1.91 -6.26 -17.40
C LYS A 127 -1.57 -5.69 -16.03
N ILE A 128 -2.37 -4.74 -15.54
CA ILE A 128 -2.19 -4.10 -14.23
C ILE A 128 -2.20 -5.14 -13.10
N ARG A 129 -3.11 -6.11 -13.16
CA ARG A 129 -3.17 -7.19 -12.19
C ARG A 129 -1.93 -8.09 -12.20
N ALA A 130 -1.35 -8.33 -13.38
CA ALA A 130 -0.10 -9.07 -13.50
C ALA A 130 1.07 -8.29 -12.89
N GLU A 131 1.14 -7.00 -13.14
CA GLU A 131 2.15 -6.10 -12.56
C GLU A 131 2.05 -6.05 -11.03
N LYS A 132 0.85 -5.88 -10.48
CA LYS A 132 0.63 -5.96 -9.01
C LYS A 132 1.16 -7.27 -8.42
N ARG A 133 0.90 -8.40 -9.07
CA ARG A 133 1.41 -9.71 -8.63
C ARG A 133 2.93 -9.77 -8.68
N THR A 134 3.55 -9.21 -9.71
CA THR A 134 5.01 -9.17 -9.84
C THR A 134 5.63 -8.35 -8.71
N TYR A 135 5.08 -7.18 -8.42
CA TYR A 135 5.51 -6.34 -7.30
C TYR A 135 5.44 -7.08 -5.96
N SER A 136 4.29 -7.70 -5.67
CA SER A 136 4.11 -8.47 -4.44
C SER A 136 5.08 -9.65 -4.36
N ARG A 137 5.35 -10.33 -5.47
CA ARG A 137 6.27 -11.48 -5.52
C ARG A 137 7.71 -11.07 -5.22
N ILE A 138 8.18 -9.92 -5.70
CA ILE A 138 9.53 -9.42 -5.37
C ILE A 138 9.67 -9.25 -3.85
N ILE A 139 8.67 -8.69 -3.18
CA ILE A 139 8.67 -8.54 -1.71
C ILE A 139 8.60 -9.91 -1.02
N GLU A 140 7.76 -10.82 -1.51
CA GLU A 140 7.64 -12.19 -1.01
C GLU A 140 8.99 -12.93 -1.10
N ASP A 141 9.72 -12.80 -2.21
CA ASP A 141 11.02 -13.44 -2.41
C ASP A 141 12.09 -12.87 -1.46
N ILE A 142 12.09 -11.56 -1.21
CA ILE A 142 12.98 -10.94 -0.21
C ILE A 142 12.66 -11.44 1.20
N ILE A 143 11.38 -11.57 1.56
CA ILE A 143 10.97 -12.10 2.85
C ILE A 143 11.39 -13.55 2.99
N LYS A 144 11.19 -14.37 1.96
CA LYS A 144 11.59 -15.77 1.93
C LYS A 144 13.10 -15.94 2.09
N ASP A 145 13.90 -15.11 1.40
CA ASP A 145 15.35 -15.10 1.57
C ASP A 145 15.75 -14.75 3.02
N GLY A 146 15.12 -13.73 3.61
CA GLY A 146 15.35 -13.34 4.99
C GLY A 146 15.00 -14.43 6.02
N ILE A 147 13.90 -15.18 5.78
CA ILE A 147 13.53 -16.33 6.62
C ILE A 147 14.58 -17.45 6.49
N ASN A 148 15.01 -17.78 5.27
CA ASN A 148 16.01 -18.82 5.02
C ASN A 148 17.38 -18.47 5.64
N LYS A 149 17.71 -17.19 5.73
CA LYS A 149 18.94 -16.69 6.39
C LYS A 149 18.81 -16.50 7.90
N GLY A 150 17.63 -16.79 8.49
CA GLY A 150 17.35 -16.60 9.92
C GLY A 150 17.28 -15.12 10.36
N ILE A 151 17.21 -14.18 9.41
CA ILE A 151 17.07 -12.74 9.68
C ILE A 151 15.62 -12.44 10.07
N PHE A 152 14.65 -13.05 9.38
CA PHE A 152 13.23 -12.90 9.67
C PHE A 152 12.69 -14.12 10.41
N ARG A 153 11.65 -13.89 11.22
CA ARG A 153 10.90 -14.97 11.88
C ARG A 153 10.21 -15.84 10.85
N SER A 154 10.09 -17.12 11.15
CA SER A 154 9.33 -18.07 10.31
C SER A 154 7.87 -17.64 10.24
N ALA A 155 7.37 -17.42 9.04
CA ALA A 155 5.98 -17.07 8.72
C ALA A 155 5.70 -17.39 7.25
N ASP A 156 4.45 -17.28 6.83
CA ASP A 156 4.10 -17.34 5.40
C ASP A 156 4.55 -16.06 4.69
N PRO A 157 5.51 -16.12 3.73
CA PRO A 157 6.07 -14.93 3.09
C PRO A 157 5.03 -14.11 2.32
N ARG A 158 4.04 -14.79 1.73
CA ARG A 158 2.97 -14.15 0.95
C ARG A 158 2.01 -13.39 1.85
N LEU A 159 1.64 -13.96 3.00
CA LEU A 159 0.79 -13.26 3.97
C LEU A 159 1.52 -12.06 4.57
N GLN A 160 2.81 -12.17 4.87
CA GLN A 160 3.62 -11.04 5.33
C GLN A 160 3.72 -9.95 4.28
N ALA A 161 4.01 -10.28 3.02
CA ALA A 161 4.06 -9.30 1.93
C ALA A 161 2.72 -8.56 1.77
N ASN A 162 1.60 -9.27 1.82
CA ASN A 162 0.26 -8.67 1.74
C ASN A 162 -0.05 -7.76 2.94
N ALA A 163 0.33 -8.15 4.16
CA ALA A 163 0.14 -7.33 5.35
C ALA A 163 0.95 -6.03 5.27
N ILE A 164 2.23 -6.13 4.91
CA ILE A 164 3.12 -4.99 4.71
C ILE A 164 2.54 -4.02 3.66
N LEU A 165 2.18 -4.54 2.49
CA LEU A 165 1.61 -3.72 1.41
C LEU A 165 0.28 -3.10 1.81
N GLY A 166 -0.59 -3.84 2.51
CA GLY A 166 -1.85 -3.32 3.00
C GLY A 166 -1.68 -2.12 3.93
N MET A 167 -0.74 -2.19 4.86
CA MET A 167 -0.41 -1.08 5.76
C MET A 167 0.15 0.12 5.00
N CYS A 168 1.14 -0.10 4.15
CA CYS A 168 1.78 0.97 3.38
C CYS A 168 0.80 1.64 2.40
N ASN A 169 -0.01 0.84 1.71
CA ASN A 169 -1.02 1.34 0.78
C ASN A 169 -2.05 2.24 1.46
N TRP A 170 -2.39 2.00 2.72
CA TRP A 170 -3.41 2.78 3.42
C TRP A 170 -2.98 4.22 3.73
N VAL A 171 -1.70 4.54 3.69
CA VAL A 171 -1.14 5.87 4.01
C VAL A 171 -1.79 6.96 3.15
N TYR A 172 -2.03 6.74 1.85
CA TYR A 172 -2.64 7.75 0.97
C TYR A 172 -4.04 8.18 1.41
N LYS A 173 -4.75 7.37 2.19
CA LYS A 173 -6.10 7.68 2.68
C LYS A 173 -6.12 8.77 3.74
N TRP A 174 -5.17 8.74 4.65
CA TRP A 174 -5.17 9.61 5.82
C TRP A 174 -4.06 10.67 5.82
N TYR A 175 -2.90 10.39 5.20
CA TYR A 175 -1.81 11.34 5.18
C TYR A 175 -2.12 12.53 4.26
N ARG A 176 -1.89 13.73 4.78
CA ARG A 176 -2.06 15.00 4.03
C ARG A 176 -0.82 15.84 4.25
N PRO A 177 0.07 16.04 3.23
CA PRO A 177 1.35 16.73 3.38
C PRO A 177 1.25 18.10 4.08
N ASN A 178 0.17 18.86 3.77
CA ASN A 178 -0.01 20.23 4.28
C ASN A 178 -0.79 20.30 5.61
N ARG A 179 -1.24 19.18 6.18
CA ARG A 179 -2.07 19.12 7.39
C ARG A 179 -1.56 18.10 8.40
N SER A 180 -0.69 17.19 8.00
CA SER A 180 -0.10 16.19 8.88
C SER A 180 0.94 16.86 9.79
N PRO A 181 0.96 16.55 11.09
CA PRO A 181 2.05 16.97 11.98
C PRO A 181 3.35 16.19 11.73
N TYR A 182 3.29 15.13 10.92
CA TYR A 182 4.40 14.23 10.63
C TYR A 182 4.95 14.46 9.23
N THR A 183 6.27 14.44 9.11
CA THR A 183 6.96 14.39 7.82
C THR A 183 6.83 13.01 7.15
N PRO A 184 7.00 12.90 5.82
CA PRO A 184 7.04 11.59 5.15
C PRO A 184 8.10 10.63 5.71
N ASP A 185 9.24 11.16 6.17
CA ASP A 185 10.30 10.35 6.77
C ASP A 185 9.92 9.80 8.15
N GLU A 186 9.27 10.60 8.98
CA GLU A 186 8.76 10.14 10.29
C GLU A 186 7.72 9.05 10.11
N VAL A 187 6.78 9.19 9.16
CA VAL A 187 5.80 8.15 8.84
C VAL A 187 6.50 6.87 8.39
N ALA A 188 7.43 6.97 7.44
CA ALA A 188 8.16 5.80 6.94
C ALA A 188 8.97 5.12 8.06
N ASN A 189 9.71 5.88 8.87
CA ASN A 189 10.52 5.34 9.95
C ASN A 189 9.66 4.67 11.03
N HIS A 190 8.51 5.25 11.36
CA HIS A 190 7.59 4.64 12.33
C HIS A 190 7.01 3.32 11.83
N PHE A 191 6.60 3.25 10.57
CA PHE A 191 6.09 2.01 9.95
C PHE A 191 7.19 0.94 9.88
N ILE A 192 8.41 1.33 9.50
CA ILE A 192 9.55 0.41 9.46
C ILE A 192 9.81 -0.17 10.86
N ALA A 193 9.92 0.67 11.88
CA ALA A 193 10.17 0.23 13.26
C ALA A 193 9.05 -0.70 13.77
N LEU A 194 7.79 -0.38 13.50
CA LEU A 194 6.64 -1.20 13.88
C LEU A 194 6.68 -2.58 13.22
N LEU A 195 6.98 -2.63 11.93
CA LEU A 195 7.05 -3.86 11.16
C LEU A 195 8.27 -4.69 11.57
N GLU A 196 9.44 -4.08 11.75
CA GLU A 196 10.66 -4.76 12.19
C GLU A 196 10.49 -5.44 13.55
N ALA A 197 9.79 -4.81 14.49
CA ALA A 197 9.44 -5.44 15.76
C ALA A 197 8.59 -6.72 15.59
N GLY A 198 7.85 -6.81 14.48
CA GLY A 198 7.01 -7.97 14.15
C GLY A 198 7.73 -9.09 13.40
N TYR A 199 8.61 -8.78 12.42
CA TYR A 199 9.16 -9.79 11.51
C TYR A 199 10.65 -10.10 11.73
N LEU A 200 11.43 -9.25 12.35
CA LEU A 200 12.82 -9.60 12.65
C LEU A 200 12.88 -10.74 13.66
N ALA A 201 13.69 -11.74 13.39
CA ALA A 201 14.10 -12.68 14.41
C ALA A 201 14.90 -11.89 15.46
N GLY A 202 14.44 -11.89 16.71
CA GLY A 202 15.19 -11.24 17.77
C GLY A 202 16.63 -11.72 17.73
N ARG A 203 17.62 -10.81 17.84
CA ARG A 203 18.98 -11.24 18.19
C ARG A 203 18.83 -12.17 19.40
N PRO A 204 19.51 -13.30 19.47
CA PRO A 204 19.60 -14.05 20.72
C PRO A 204 20.02 -13.02 21.77
N GLN A 205 19.15 -12.70 22.71
CA GLN A 205 19.56 -11.89 23.84
C GLN A 205 20.56 -12.75 24.58
N GLU A 206 21.80 -12.27 24.67
CA GLU A 206 22.83 -12.83 25.52
C GLU A 206 22.40 -12.83 27.00
N ASP A 207 21.28 -12.18 27.33
CA ASP A 207 20.65 -12.19 28.64
C ASP A 207 19.22 -12.76 28.56
N GLY A 208 19.06 -13.93 29.16
CA GLY A 208 17.81 -14.70 29.24
C GLY A 208 16.68 -14.06 30.07
N THR A 209 16.44 -12.75 29.98
CA THR A 209 15.55 -12.04 30.92
C THR A 209 14.24 -11.50 30.31
N LEU A 210 14.02 -11.46 29.00
CA LEU A 210 12.80 -10.82 28.44
C LEU A 210 11.69 -11.77 27.97
N THR A 211 11.94 -13.07 27.83
CA THR A 211 10.87 -14.03 27.53
C THR A 211 10.04 -14.43 28.74
N SER A 212 10.58 -14.23 29.96
CA SER A 212 9.87 -14.52 31.22
C SER A 212 8.92 -13.40 31.64
N GLU A 213 9.20 -12.15 31.30
CA GLU A 213 8.39 -11.02 31.77
C GLU A 213 7.11 -10.78 30.95
N ILE A 214 7.10 -11.09 29.66
CA ILE A 214 5.86 -11.00 28.84
C ILE A 214 4.91 -12.15 29.13
N SER A 215 5.42 -13.35 29.44
CA SER A 215 4.60 -14.47 29.90
C SER A 215 4.00 -14.23 31.30
N ASN A 216 4.70 -13.50 32.18
CA ASN A 216 4.22 -13.24 33.53
C ASN A 216 3.27 -12.02 33.63
N LYS A 217 3.24 -11.12 32.64
CA LYS A 217 2.29 -9.98 32.64
C LYS A 217 0.99 -10.26 31.91
N SER A 218 0.91 -11.28 31.08
CA SER A 218 -0.33 -11.64 30.38
C SER A 218 -1.28 -12.54 31.17
N GLY A 219 -0.88 -13.07 32.32
CA GLY A 219 -1.74 -13.89 33.17
C GLY A 219 -2.38 -15.12 32.49
N LEU A 220 -1.93 -15.46 31.28
CA LEU A 220 -2.40 -16.63 30.54
C LEU A 220 -1.52 -17.82 30.90
N PRO A 221 -2.06 -18.83 31.61
CA PRO A 221 -1.32 -20.03 31.92
C PRO A 221 -0.97 -20.80 30.65
N THR A 222 0.25 -21.35 30.58
CA THR A 222 0.64 -22.35 29.57
C THR A 222 -0.25 -23.56 29.78
N SER A 223 -1.33 -23.66 28.99
CA SER A 223 -2.37 -24.66 29.20
C SER A 223 -1.92 -26.02 28.72
N THR A 224 -1.87 -26.98 29.67
CA THR A 224 -1.87 -28.40 29.38
C THR A 224 -3.19 -28.82 28.68
N PRO A 225 -3.26 -29.96 27.99
CA PRO A 225 -4.50 -30.41 27.35
C PRO A 225 -5.72 -30.50 28.29
N GLY A 226 -5.52 -30.62 29.60
CA GLY A 226 -6.56 -30.55 30.64
C GLY A 226 -7.11 -29.13 30.83
N ASP A 227 -6.26 -28.13 30.80
CA ASP A 227 -6.64 -26.74 31.02
C ASP A 227 -7.51 -26.19 29.88
N ARG A 228 -7.31 -26.64 28.63
CA ARG A 228 -8.15 -26.24 27.51
C ARG A 228 -9.62 -26.67 27.67
N ARG A 229 -9.85 -27.85 28.21
CA ARG A 229 -11.23 -28.32 28.48
C ARG A 229 -11.90 -27.51 29.59
N GLU A 230 -11.16 -27.15 30.61
CA GLU A 230 -11.67 -26.34 31.73
C GLU A 230 -11.94 -24.89 31.29
N ILE A 231 -11.06 -24.32 30.48
CA ILE A 231 -11.25 -22.97 29.86
C ILE A 231 -12.51 -22.98 28.96
N CYS A 232 -12.67 -23.98 28.09
CA CYS A 232 -13.87 -24.11 27.25
C CYS A 232 -15.15 -24.27 28.07
N LYS A 233 -15.10 -24.95 29.20
CA LYS A 233 -16.23 -25.11 30.11
C LYS A 233 -16.61 -23.80 30.77
N ARG A 234 -15.63 -23.03 31.19
CA ARG A 234 -15.80 -21.70 31.78
C ARG A 234 -16.32 -20.66 30.79
N ILE A 235 -15.85 -20.68 29.54
CA ILE A 235 -16.36 -19.83 28.47
C ILE A 235 -17.83 -20.14 28.16
N ARG A 236 -18.24 -21.44 28.12
CA ARG A 236 -19.64 -21.83 27.91
C ARG A 236 -20.55 -21.36 29.04
N LEU A 237 -20.09 -21.42 30.28
CA LEU A 237 -20.82 -20.92 31.46
C LEU A 237 -21.04 -19.39 31.34
N LEU A 238 -19.98 -18.64 31.03
CA LEU A 238 -20.05 -17.19 30.87
C LEU A 238 -20.94 -16.76 29.70
N CYS A 239 -20.92 -17.48 28.59
CA CYS A 239 -21.83 -17.21 27.46
C CYS A 239 -23.29 -17.49 27.83
N GLY A 240 -23.55 -18.56 28.65
CA GLY A 240 -24.90 -18.86 29.16
C GLY A 240 -25.45 -17.78 30.10
N ASP A 241 -24.60 -17.25 30.95
CA ASP A 241 -24.98 -16.15 31.88
C ASP A 241 -25.19 -14.84 31.14
N LEU A 242 -24.40 -14.56 30.10
CA LEU A 242 -24.58 -13.38 29.24
C LEU A 242 -25.92 -13.45 28.48
N SER A 243 -26.29 -14.62 27.95
CA SER A 243 -27.57 -14.81 27.28
C SER A 243 -28.75 -14.56 28.20
N LYS A 244 -28.70 -15.02 29.45
CA LYS A 244 -29.74 -14.77 30.46
C LYS A 244 -29.85 -13.31 30.84
N LEU A 245 -28.73 -12.58 30.91
CA LEU A 245 -28.73 -11.15 31.19
C LEU A 245 -29.31 -10.33 30.01
N LEU A 246 -29.05 -10.75 28.79
CA LEU A 246 -29.64 -10.11 27.59
C LEU A 246 -31.14 -10.31 27.54
N GLU A 247 -31.67 -11.52 27.86
CA GLU A 247 -33.11 -11.78 27.96
C GLU A 247 -33.80 -10.95 29.07
N GLN A 248 -33.08 -10.57 30.13
CA GLN A 248 -33.63 -9.69 31.19
C GLN A 248 -33.65 -8.20 30.82
N ILE A 249 -32.89 -7.80 29.82
CA ILE A 249 -32.83 -6.40 29.33
C ILE A 249 -33.90 -6.18 28.23
N GLU A 250 -34.33 -7.25 27.55
CA GLU A 250 -35.36 -7.20 26.49
C GLU A 250 -36.80 -7.34 27.03
N GLN A 251 -36.99 -7.50 28.35
CA GLN A 251 -38.29 -7.47 29.03
C GLN A 251 -38.49 -6.13 29.74
#